data_d3d3e9728379dbfb443c3759509eeabb
#
_entry.id   d3d3e9728379dbfb443c3759509eeabb
#
_cell.length_a   1.000
_cell.length_b   1.000
_cell.length_c   1.000
_cell.angle_alpha   90.00
_cell.angle_beta   90.00
_cell.angle_gamma   90.00
#
_symmetry.space_group_name_H-M   'P 1'
#
loop_
_entity.id
_entity.type
_entity.pdbx_description
1 polymer ?
#
loop_
_entity_poly.entity_id
_entity_poly.type
_entity_poly.pdbx_seq_one_letter_code
_entity_poly.pdbx_strand_id
1 'polypeptide(L)'
;QVTMKLKMYLALLAMGMLSLQSCNDDDDDLPNSKVPEAVRNAFDSSFSNTANLSWETKTVSQGQYYKAEFNNKSDNGYKTEVWYTADGSWYMTETEMPYSDIPQAIKTSFESSEYASWKRDNEVERIERAGTEKEIIYIIEVESAQDIDMDLHYSADGILIKAVNDDGDGNNESLLPDAPSSTVTAVTEFIQKNYPNARIIEIEQEKGMIEVDIVHENQSKEVLFNTSYEWISTSWDVYVLPIKVTEAINASQYSGYVVDDAEYVETPTGNYYWIELEQGEKEVKVKINENGEFI
;
A
#
# COMPACT_ATOMS: atom_id res chain seq x y z
N GLN A 1 -7.47 27.86 -3.93
CA GLN A 1 -6.82 27.32 -2.74
C GLN A 1 -7.21 25.85 -2.71
N VAL A 2 -6.33 24.99 -3.17
CA VAL A 2 -6.56 23.54 -3.17
C VAL A 2 -6.27 23.09 -1.75
N THR A 3 -7.31 22.79 -1.01
CA THR A 3 -7.20 22.19 0.32
C THR A 3 -6.73 20.75 0.12
N MET A 4 -5.65 20.43 0.78
CA MET A 4 -4.93 19.19 0.67
C MET A 4 -5.73 18.08 1.34
N LYS A 5 -6.18 17.13 0.54
CA LYS A 5 -6.87 15.93 1.01
C LYS A 5 -5.83 14.92 1.46
N LEU A 6 -5.39 15.02 2.71
CA LEU A 6 -4.63 13.97 3.35
C LEU A 6 -5.59 12.87 3.74
N LYS A 7 -5.61 11.76 3.01
CA LYS A 7 -6.33 10.56 3.44
C LYS A 7 -5.74 10.11 4.77
N MET A 8 -6.42 10.41 5.85
CA MET A 8 -6.08 9.90 7.16
C MET A 8 -6.66 8.50 7.27
N TYR A 9 -5.84 7.52 6.94
CA TYR A 9 -6.12 6.16 7.39
C TYR A 9 -6.41 6.20 8.88
N LEU A 10 -7.28 5.36 9.37
CA LEU A 10 -7.71 5.29 10.77
C LEU A 10 -6.56 4.76 11.65
N ALA A 11 -5.39 5.43 11.58
CA ALA A 11 -4.28 5.21 12.47
C ALA A 11 -4.63 5.88 13.80
N LEU A 12 -5.01 5.08 14.78
CA LEU A 12 -5.07 5.48 16.18
C LEU A 12 -3.68 5.97 16.60
N LEU A 13 -3.46 7.27 16.48
CA LEU A 13 -2.24 7.95 16.92
C LEU A 13 -2.14 7.88 18.45
N ALA A 14 -1.50 6.84 18.95
CA ALA A 14 -0.93 6.84 20.29
C ALA A 14 0.53 7.28 20.17
N MET A 15 0.81 8.57 20.39
CA MET A 15 2.18 9.07 20.57
C MET A 15 2.87 8.32 21.71
N GLY A 16 3.80 7.46 21.34
CA GLY A 16 4.79 6.89 22.24
C GLY A 16 6.16 7.06 21.60
N MET A 17 6.90 8.11 22.02
CA MET A 17 8.31 8.22 21.68
C MET A 17 9.07 7.04 22.27
N LEU A 18 9.46 6.11 21.42
CA LEU A 18 10.56 5.19 21.71
C LEU A 18 11.69 5.53 20.74
N SER A 19 12.78 6.01 21.30
CA SER A 19 14.04 6.22 20.61
C SER A 19 14.50 4.88 20.02
N LEU A 20 14.31 4.69 18.74
CA LEU A 20 14.97 3.62 18.01
C LEU A 20 16.43 4.04 17.84
N GLN A 21 17.32 3.24 18.40
CA GLN A 21 18.73 3.32 18.09
C GLN A 21 18.88 3.08 16.59
N SER A 22 19.39 4.08 15.90
CA SER A 22 19.91 3.99 14.56
C SER A 22 20.77 2.72 14.44
N CYS A 23 20.29 1.72 13.72
CA CYS A 23 21.19 0.77 13.09
C CYS A 23 21.93 1.57 12.01
N ASN A 24 23.26 1.52 12.01
CA ASN A 24 24.08 2.00 10.92
C ASN A 24 23.62 1.29 9.66
N ASP A 25 23.10 2.01 8.69
CA ASP A 25 23.06 1.61 7.30
C ASP A 25 24.52 1.65 6.79
N ASP A 26 25.25 0.56 7.03
CA ASP A 26 26.46 0.28 6.28
C ASP A 26 26.01 -0.36 4.96
N ASP A 27 25.73 0.47 3.93
CA ASP A 27 25.60 0.08 2.53
C ASP A 27 26.94 -0.44 1.99
N ASP A 28 27.47 -1.47 2.64
CA ASP A 28 28.67 -2.14 2.20
C ASP A 28 28.28 -3.21 1.17
N ASP A 29 28.62 -2.96 -0.09
CA ASP A 29 28.52 -3.96 -1.18
C ASP A 29 29.00 -5.33 -0.69
N LEU A 30 28.07 -6.29 -0.66
CA LEU A 30 28.41 -7.65 -0.26
C LEU A 30 29.18 -8.34 -1.38
N PRO A 31 30.45 -8.73 -1.17
CA PRO A 31 31.19 -9.46 -2.21
C PRO A 31 30.42 -10.72 -2.64
N ASN A 32 30.32 -10.97 -3.94
CA ASN A 32 29.60 -12.13 -4.50
C ASN A 32 30.02 -13.47 -3.86
N SER A 33 31.28 -13.58 -3.41
CA SER A 33 31.78 -14.76 -2.70
C SER A 33 31.16 -14.99 -1.32
N LYS A 34 30.54 -13.98 -0.73
CA LYS A 34 29.84 -14.06 0.55
C LYS A 34 28.35 -14.32 0.40
N VAL A 35 27.79 -14.16 -0.80
CA VAL A 35 26.40 -14.51 -1.09
C VAL A 35 26.23 -16.03 -1.04
N PRO A 36 25.22 -16.58 -0.37
CA PRO A 36 24.98 -18.03 -0.33
C PRO A 36 24.89 -18.63 -1.73
N GLU A 37 25.43 -19.83 -1.91
CA GLU A 37 25.39 -20.51 -3.21
C GLU A 37 23.96 -20.74 -3.71
N ALA A 38 23.03 -21.04 -2.81
CA ALA A 38 21.62 -21.20 -3.15
C ALA A 38 21.03 -19.92 -3.75
N VAL A 39 21.34 -18.76 -3.17
CA VAL A 39 20.90 -17.44 -3.66
C VAL A 39 21.48 -17.16 -5.04
N ARG A 40 22.78 -17.35 -5.22
CA ARG A 40 23.44 -17.14 -6.52
C ARG A 40 22.85 -18.05 -7.61
N ASN A 41 22.63 -19.33 -7.29
CA ASN A 41 22.03 -20.27 -8.23
C ASN A 41 20.58 -19.88 -8.60
N ALA A 42 19.79 -19.40 -7.64
CA ALA A 42 18.44 -18.89 -7.89
C ALA A 42 18.46 -17.67 -8.80
N PHE A 43 19.36 -16.72 -8.52
CA PHE A 43 19.56 -15.52 -9.34
C PHE A 43 19.99 -15.89 -10.77
N ASP A 44 21.04 -16.69 -10.93
CA ASP A 44 21.58 -17.08 -12.23
C ASP A 44 20.56 -17.86 -13.08
N SER A 45 19.65 -18.59 -12.44
CA SER A 45 18.58 -19.31 -13.13
C SER A 45 17.46 -18.39 -13.64
N SER A 46 17.25 -17.27 -12.98
CA SER A 46 16.17 -16.33 -13.29
C SER A 46 16.65 -15.17 -14.18
N PHE A 47 17.89 -14.73 -14.01
CA PHE A 47 18.43 -13.53 -14.66
C PHE A 47 19.74 -13.83 -15.38
N SER A 48 19.67 -14.17 -16.67
CA SER A 48 20.82 -14.59 -17.47
C SER A 48 21.52 -13.46 -18.23
N ASN A 49 20.91 -12.28 -18.32
CA ASN A 49 21.42 -11.15 -19.11
C ASN A 49 21.39 -9.86 -18.31
N THR A 50 22.34 -9.74 -17.39
CA THR A 50 22.42 -8.63 -16.44
C THR A 50 23.68 -7.80 -16.63
N ALA A 51 23.66 -6.56 -16.17
CA ALA A 51 24.82 -5.67 -16.08
C ALA A 51 24.79 -4.92 -14.74
N ASN A 52 25.97 -4.50 -14.28
CA ASN A 52 26.15 -3.71 -13.06
C ASN A 52 25.60 -4.42 -11.79
N LEU A 53 25.76 -5.74 -11.71
CA LEU A 53 25.29 -6.51 -10.56
C LEU A 53 26.06 -6.14 -9.30
N SER A 54 25.33 -5.72 -8.27
CA SER A 54 25.79 -5.60 -6.88
C SER A 54 24.93 -6.44 -5.95
N TRP A 55 25.43 -6.72 -4.77
CA TRP A 55 24.75 -7.47 -3.73
C TRP A 55 24.82 -6.73 -2.40
N GLU A 56 23.75 -6.78 -1.65
CA GLU A 56 23.72 -6.34 -0.26
C GLU A 56 22.91 -7.30 0.61
N THR A 57 23.00 -7.14 1.91
CA THR A 57 22.14 -7.84 2.86
C THR A 57 21.25 -6.84 3.57
N LYS A 58 19.98 -7.17 3.67
CA LYS A 58 19.01 -6.39 4.43
C LYS A 58 18.46 -7.26 5.57
N THR A 59 18.29 -6.67 6.73
CA THR A 59 17.70 -7.35 7.90
C THR A 59 16.44 -6.62 8.29
N VAL A 60 15.31 -7.31 8.14
CA VAL A 60 13.99 -6.81 8.53
C VAL A 60 13.44 -7.66 9.68
N SER A 61 12.26 -7.32 10.21
CA SER A 61 11.65 -8.01 11.35
C SER A 61 11.54 -9.53 11.18
N GLN A 62 11.32 -10.01 9.95
CA GLN A 62 11.14 -11.43 9.62
C GLN A 62 12.44 -12.17 9.28
N GLY A 63 13.58 -11.49 9.19
CA GLY A 63 14.86 -12.14 8.95
C GLY A 63 15.81 -11.35 8.06
N GLN A 64 16.85 -12.04 7.61
CA GLN A 64 17.85 -11.50 6.69
C GLN A 64 17.54 -11.90 5.26
N TYR A 65 17.58 -10.92 4.36
CA TYR A 65 17.47 -11.09 2.92
C TYR A 65 18.79 -10.75 2.21
N TYR A 66 18.94 -11.30 1.01
CA TYR A 66 20.01 -10.98 0.06
C TYR A 66 19.38 -10.25 -1.11
N LYS A 67 19.73 -8.98 -1.28
CA LYS A 67 19.25 -8.14 -2.36
C LYS A 67 20.30 -8.05 -3.46
N ALA A 68 19.91 -8.34 -4.70
CA ALA A 68 20.72 -8.07 -5.88
C ALA A 68 20.15 -6.86 -6.61
N GLU A 69 20.97 -5.87 -6.89
CA GLU A 69 20.66 -4.75 -7.78
C GLU A 69 21.39 -4.90 -9.10
N PHE A 70 20.71 -4.71 -10.22
CA PHE A 70 21.30 -4.86 -11.56
C PHE A 70 20.45 -4.18 -12.64
N ASN A 71 21.04 -3.98 -13.83
CA ASN A 71 20.26 -3.64 -15.01
C ASN A 71 19.83 -4.92 -15.73
N ASN A 72 18.53 -5.16 -15.86
CA ASN A 72 17.95 -6.33 -16.52
C ASN A 72 17.86 -6.11 -18.03
N LYS A 73 18.84 -6.57 -18.80
CA LYS A 73 18.86 -6.40 -20.26
C LYS A 73 17.83 -7.25 -21.00
N SER A 74 17.23 -8.21 -20.34
CA SER A 74 16.09 -8.97 -20.87
C SER A 74 14.77 -8.22 -20.69
N ASP A 75 14.74 -7.20 -19.84
CA ASP A 75 13.60 -6.30 -19.61
C ASP A 75 14.03 -4.85 -19.87
N ASN A 76 14.25 -4.51 -21.12
CA ASN A 76 14.63 -3.17 -21.62
C ASN A 76 15.87 -2.53 -20.97
N GLY A 77 16.59 -3.22 -20.12
CA GLY A 77 17.72 -2.71 -19.36
C GLY A 77 17.31 -1.91 -18.11
N TYR A 78 16.08 -2.08 -17.67
CA TYR A 78 15.59 -1.42 -16.47
C TYR A 78 16.41 -1.80 -15.23
N LYS A 79 16.55 -0.86 -14.31
CA LYS A 79 17.11 -1.12 -13.00
C LYS A 79 16.15 -2.08 -12.28
N THR A 80 16.71 -3.14 -11.73
CA THR A 80 15.93 -4.20 -11.08
C THR A 80 16.60 -4.58 -9.78
N GLU A 81 15.81 -4.70 -8.75
CA GLU A 81 16.22 -5.24 -7.46
C GLU A 81 15.48 -6.54 -7.21
N VAL A 82 16.16 -7.55 -6.70
CA VAL A 82 15.56 -8.84 -6.38
C VAL A 82 16.01 -9.34 -5.03
N TRP A 83 15.06 -9.83 -4.26
CA TRP A 83 15.21 -10.20 -2.86
C TRP A 83 15.06 -11.69 -2.68
N TYR A 84 16.02 -12.32 -1.96
CA TYR A 84 16.04 -13.74 -1.67
C TYR A 84 16.27 -14.00 -0.18
N THR A 85 15.66 -15.05 0.33
CA THR A 85 16.06 -15.64 1.61
C THR A 85 17.35 -16.45 1.46
N ALA A 86 18.02 -16.74 2.55
CA ALA A 86 19.34 -17.41 2.54
C ALA A 86 19.35 -18.81 1.86
N ASP A 87 18.21 -19.46 1.77
CA ASP A 87 18.03 -20.73 1.07
C ASP A 87 17.80 -20.60 -0.43
N GLY A 88 17.79 -19.37 -0.94
CA GLY A 88 17.58 -19.04 -2.35
C GLY A 88 16.11 -18.95 -2.77
N SER A 89 15.18 -18.93 -1.82
CA SER A 89 13.77 -18.68 -2.13
C SER A 89 13.61 -17.23 -2.57
N TRP A 90 13.04 -17.03 -3.76
CA TRP A 90 12.70 -15.70 -4.28
C TRP A 90 11.58 -15.11 -3.44
N TYR A 91 11.68 -13.81 -3.20
CA TYR A 91 10.75 -13.12 -2.33
C TYR A 91 10.06 -11.95 -3.03
N MET A 92 10.82 -11.01 -3.55
CA MET A 92 10.31 -9.81 -4.20
C MET A 92 11.23 -9.43 -5.37
N THR A 93 10.65 -8.83 -6.39
CA THR A 93 11.36 -8.13 -7.47
C THR A 93 10.75 -6.75 -7.62
N GLU A 94 11.59 -5.75 -7.60
CA GLU A 94 11.27 -4.38 -7.91
C GLU A 94 11.93 -4.00 -9.24
N THR A 95 11.21 -3.27 -10.08
CA THR A 95 11.72 -2.82 -11.38
C THR A 95 11.35 -1.37 -11.60
N GLU A 96 12.33 -0.49 -11.68
CA GLU A 96 12.15 0.90 -12.08
C GLU A 96 11.94 0.97 -13.59
N MET A 97 10.81 1.51 -14.03
CA MET A 97 10.44 1.58 -15.44
C MET A 97 9.85 2.94 -15.81
N PRO A 98 10.00 3.41 -17.06
CA PRO A 98 9.41 4.67 -17.47
C PRO A 98 7.88 4.63 -17.38
N TYR A 99 7.25 5.74 -16.97
CA TYR A 99 5.80 5.89 -16.98
C TYR A 99 5.16 5.57 -18.34
N SER A 100 5.87 5.80 -19.46
CA SER A 100 5.39 5.43 -20.79
C SER A 100 5.06 3.93 -20.93
N ASP A 101 5.71 3.08 -20.14
CA ASP A 101 5.73 1.63 -20.33
C ASP A 101 4.80 0.88 -19.36
N ILE A 102 4.21 1.60 -18.37
CA ILE A 102 3.23 0.99 -17.47
C ILE A 102 1.86 0.73 -18.16
N PRO A 103 1.00 -0.13 -17.60
CA PRO A 103 -0.32 -0.42 -18.15
C PRO A 103 -1.18 0.82 -18.39
N GLN A 104 -1.90 0.85 -19.53
CA GLN A 104 -2.77 1.98 -19.88
C GLN A 104 -3.89 2.22 -18.85
N ALA A 105 -4.36 1.17 -18.18
CA ALA A 105 -5.37 1.27 -17.14
C ALA A 105 -4.90 2.18 -15.98
N ILE A 106 -3.65 2.00 -15.54
CA ILE A 106 -3.03 2.82 -14.49
C ILE A 106 -2.92 4.28 -14.95
N LYS A 107 -2.42 4.52 -16.17
CA LYS A 107 -2.32 5.89 -16.73
C LYS A 107 -3.68 6.59 -16.72
N THR A 108 -4.71 5.89 -17.18
CA THR A 108 -6.08 6.43 -17.23
C THR A 108 -6.62 6.75 -15.85
N SER A 109 -6.37 5.86 -14.89
CA SER A 109 -6.77 6.06 -13.49
C SER A 109 -6.05 7.25 -12.87
N PHE A 110 -4.71 7.29 -12.98
CA PHE A 110 -3.90 8.40 -12.47
C PHE A 110 -4.30 9.74 -13.08
N GLU A 111 -4.43 9.82 -14.41
CA GLU A 111 -4.79 11.06 -15.13
C GLU A 111 -6.21 11.55 -14.80
N SER A 112 -7.05 10.70 -14.22
CA SER A 112 -8.41 11.04 -13.77
C SER A 112 -8.50 11.28 -12.25
N SER A 113 -7.43 11.04 -11.51
CA SER A 113 -7.38 11.16 -10.05
C SER A 113 -7.20 12.62 -9.60
N GLU A 114 -7.36 12.86 -8.32
CA GLU A 114 -7.03 14.14 -7.69
C GLU A 114 -5.53 14.48 -7.78
N TYR A 115 -4.68 13.48 -7.93
CA TYR A 115 -3.22 13.60 -8.08
C TYR A 115 -2.77 13.95 -9.50
N ALA A 116 -3.67 14.01 -10.49
CA ALA A 116 -3.33 14.24 -11.91
C ALA A 116 -2.57 15.56 -12.17
N SER A 117 -2.75 16.57 -11.30
CA SER A 117 -2.08 17.86 -11.39
C SER A 117 -0.77 17.96 -10.58
N TRP A 118 -0.42 16.94 -9.83
CA TRP A 118 0.81 16.90 -9.05
C TRP A 118 2.00 16.62 -9.97
N LYS A 119 3.18 17.03 -9.55
CA LYS A 119 4.40 16.69 -10.24
C LYS A 119 4.69 15.21 -10.03
N ARG A 120 4.70 14.45 -11.09
CA ARG A 120 4.98 13.01 -11.07
C ARG A 120 6.46 12.77 -11.38
N ASP A 121 7.07 11.76 -10.77
CA ASP A 121 8.37 11.28 -11.21
C ASP A 121 8.29 10.63 -12.61
N ASN A 122 9.43 10.54 -13.29
CA ASN A 122 9.53 9.94 -14.61
C ASN A 122 9.52 8.42 -14.58
N GLU A 123 9.99 7.84 -13.50
CA GLU A 123 10.06 6.41 -13.24
C GLU A 123 8.89 5.97 -12.38
N VAL A 124 8.54 4.71 -12.50
CA VAL A 124 7.48 4.04 -11.79
C VAL A 124 8.03 2.70 -11.35
N GLU A 125 7.81 2.32 -10.14
CA GLU A 125 8.24 1.05 -9.61
C GLU A 125 7.18 -0.02 -9.87
N ARG A 126 7.62 -1.16 -10.38
CA ARG A 126 6.80 -2.36 -10.53
C ARG A 126 7.26 -3.39 -9.51
N ILE A 127 6.37 -3.75 -8.60
CA ILE A 127 6.62 -4.68 -7.51
C ILE A 127 5.96 -6.02 -7.79
N GLU A 128 6.74 -7.09 -7.79
CA GLU A 128 6.29 -8.48 -7.88
C GLU A 128 6.71 -9.23 -6.62
N ARG A 129 5.79 -9.94 -5.98
CA ARG A 129 6.05 -10.62 -4.69
C ARG A 129 5.69 -12.10 -4.74
N ALA A 130 6.36 -12.90 -3.91
CA ALA A 130 6.00 -14.28 -3.64
C ALA A 130 4.87 -14.39 -2.60
N GLY A 131 4.36 -15.59 -2.40
CA GLY A 131 3.39 -15.84 -1.32
C GLY A 131 1.94 -15.60 -1.72
N THR A 132 1.15 -15.06 -0.82
CA THR A 132 -0.28 -14.78 -1.01
C THR A 132 -0.48 -13.47 -1.78
N GLU A 133 0.37 -12.50 -1.55
CA GLU A 133 0.40 -11.19 -2.19
C GLU A 133 1.07 -11.29 -3.57
N LYS A 134 0.40 -11.93 -4.52
CA LYS A 134 0.90 -12.12 -5.90
C LYS A 134 0.48 -11.02 -6.86
N GLU A 135 -0.28 -10.07 -6.38
CA GLU A 135 -0.69 -8.94 -7.21
C GLU A 135 0.53 -8.09 -7.56
N ILE A 136 0.63 -7.72 -8.83
CA ILE A 136 1.65 -6.77 -9.28
C ILE A 136 1.18 -5.37 -8.88
N ILE A 137 2.00 -4.67 -8.12
CA ILE A 137 1.76 -3.28 -7.71
C ILE A 137 2.63 -2.37 -8.57
N TYR A 138 2.09 -1.21 -8.92
CA TYR A 138 2.82 -0.12 -9.55
C TYR A 138 2.77 1.09 -8.63
N ILE A 139 3.90 1.63 -8.27
CA ILE A 139 4.00 2.80 -7.40
C ILE A 139 4.38 4.00 -8.24
N ILE A 140 3.55 5.04 -8.18
CA ILE A 140 3.77 6.32 -8.84
C ILE A 140 4.05 7.35 -7.75
N GLU A 141 5.26 7.87 -7.71
CA GLU A 141 5.64 8.96 -6.83
C GLU A 141 5.13 10.29 -7.39
N VAL A 142 4.53 11.11 -6.52
CA VAL A 142 3.99 12.41 -6.87
C VAL A 142 4.28 13.44 -5.78
N GLU A 143 4.61 14.66 -6.20
CA GLU A 143 4.91 15.80 -5.34
C GLU A 143 3.87 16.91 -5.55
N SER A 144 3.26 17.38 -4.46
CA SER A 144 2.33 18.50 -4.49
C SER A 144 3.06 19.86 -4.66
N ALA A 145 2.31 20.91 -4.97
CA ALA A 145 2.85 22.28 -4.98
C ALA A 145 3.25 22.83 -3.58
N GLN A 146 2.98 22.07 -2.53
CA GLN A 146 3.32 22.37 -1.13
C GLN A 146 4.45 21.48 -0.60
N ASP A 147 5.23 20.84 -1.48
CA ASP A 147 6.34 19.93 -1.17
C ASP A 147 5.87 18.73 -0.29
N ILE A 148 4.74 18.12 -0.67
CA ILE A 148 4.27 16.87 -0.06
C ILE A 148 4.45 15.77 -1.08
N ASP A 149 5.20 14.77 -0.70
CA ASP A 149 5.51 13.61 -1.50
C ASP A 149 4.59 12.45 -1.11
N MET A 150 4.04 11.77 -2.12
CA MET A 150 3.11 10.66 -1.95
C MET A 150 3.44 9.54 -2.91
N ASP A 151 3.36 8.31 -2.40
CA ASP A 151 3.39 7.07 -3.17
C ASP A 151 1.99 6.58 -3.46
N LEU A 152 1.66 6.48 -4.73
CA LEU A 152 0.37 6.01 -5.20
C LEU A 152 0.48 4.55 -5.65
N HIS A 153 -0.04 3.63 -4.87
CA HIS A 153 0.00 2.21 -5.14
C HIS A 153 -1.19 1.79 -6.02
N TYR A 154 -0.91 1.31 -7.21
CA TYR A 154 -1.91 0.85 -8.17
C TYR A 154 -1.80 -0.65 -8.44
N SER A 155 -2.94 -1.34 -8.55
CA SER A 155 -2.98 -2.66 -9.16
C SER A 155 -2.77 -2.59 -10.67
N ALA A 156 -2.40 -3.70 -11.31
CA ALA A 156 -2.14 -3.75 -12.75
C ALA A 156 -3.35 -3.36 -13.62
N ASP A 157 -4.55 -3.50 -13.12
CA ASP A 157 -5.80 -3.09 -13.77
C ASP A 157 -6.24 -1.66 -13.45
N GLY A 158 -5.38 -0.89 -12.76
CA GLY A 158 -5.54 0.55 -12.56
C GLY A 158 -6.40 0.95 -11.36
N ILE A 159 -6.57 0.06 -10.39
CA ILE A 159 -7.25 0.41 -9.14
C ILE A 159 -6.23 1.06 -8.21
N LEU A 160 -6.49 2.27 -7.74
CA LEU A 160 -5.71 2.90 -6.67
C LEU A 160 -6.01 2.14 -5.38
N ILE A 161 -4.98 1.49 -4.83
CA ILE A 161 -5.08 0.69 -3.62
C ILE A 161 -4.95 1.59 -2.40
N LYS A 162 -3.86 2.33 -2.34
CA LYS A 162 -3.59 3.29 -1.28
C LYS A 162 -2.71 4.44 -1.78
N ALA A 163 -2.73 5.54 -1.04
CA ALA A 163 -1.80 6.65 -1.21
C ALA A 163 -1.15 6.89 0.16
N VAL A 164 0.17 6.77 0.24
CA VAL A 164 0.94 6.92 1.47
C VAL A 164 1.89 8.10 1.35
N ASN A 165 2.22 8.75 2.46
CA ASN A 165 3.27 9.76 2.43
C ASN A 165 4.61 9.07 2.16
N ASP A 166 5.33 9.53 1.17
CA ASP A 166 6.73 9.18 1.01
C ASP A 166 7.54 9.89 2.10
N ASP A 167 8.18 9.13 2.97
CA ASP A 167 9.07 9.65 4.03
C ASP A 167 10.53 9.75 3.56
N GLY A 168 10.77 9.55 2.26
CA GLY A 168 12.00 9.89 1.55
C GLY A 168 13.15 8.89 1.72
N ASP A 169 12.89 7.68 2.21
CA ASP A 169 13.89 6.63 2.24
C ASP A 169 13.99 5.83 0.92
N GLY A 170 13.03 6.04 0.00
CA GLY A 170 13.04 5.54 -1.39
C GLY A 170 13.20 4.02 -1.49
N ASN A 171 12.79 3.29 -0.46
CA ASN A 171 12.99 1.87 -0.41
C ASN A 171 11.66 1.16 -0.10
N ASN A 172 11.35 0.11 -0.86
CA ASN A 172 10.16 -0.70 -0.70
C ASN A 172 10.30 -1.82 0.34
N GLU A 173 11.16 -1.65 1.35
CA GLU A 173 11.33 -2.64 2.42
C GLU A 173 10.05 -2.90 3.20
N SER A 174 9.15 -1.91 3.27
CA SER A 174 7.82 -2.05 3.86
C SER A 174 6.94 -3.07 3.15
N LEU A 175 7.22 -3.35 1.87
CA LEU A 175 6.53 -4.36 1.06
C LEU A 175 7.10 -5.78 1.25
N LEU A 176 8.18 -5.95 2.02
CA LEU A 176 8.63 -7.26 2.45
C LEU A 176 7.65 -7.81 3.50
N PRO A 177 7.35 -9.13 3.54
CA PRO A 177 6.30 -9.63 4.41
C PRO A 177 6.66 -9.44 5.87
N ASP A 178 5.77 -8.82 6.56
CA ASP A 178 5.88 -8.56 7.99
C ASP A 178 5.04 -9.55 8.82
N ALA A 179 4.01 -10.14 8.23
CA ALA A 179 3.10 -11.02 8.94
C ALA A 179 3.61 -12.46 9.05
N PRO A 180 3.59 -13.07 10.26
CA PRO A 180 3.88 -14.49 10.45
C PRO A 180 2.96 -15.39 9.60
N SER A 181 3.45 -16.57 9.18
CA SER A 181 2.68 -17.53 8.37
C SER A 181 1.33 -17.92 8.98
N SER A 182 1.22 -17.94 10.31
CA SER A 182 -0.05 -18.19 11.00
C SER A 182 -1.06 -17.09 10.82
N THR A 183 -0.60 -15.83 10.81
CA THR A 183 -1.41 -14.65 10.52
C THR A 183 -1.91 -14.70 9.09
N VAL A 184 -1.01 -14.89 8.14
CA VAL A 184 -1.34 -15.01 6.71
C VAL A 184 -2.42 -16.06 6.47
N THR A 185 -2.30 -17.25 7.09
CA THR A 185 -3.29 -18.32 6.95
C THR A 185 -4.66 -17.89 7.48
N ALA A 186 -4.71 -17.36 8.71
CA ALA A 186 -5.97 -17.02 9.37
C ALA A 186 -6.74 -15.92 8.61
N VAL A 187 -6.06 -14.84 8.21
CA VAL A 187 -6.71 -13.75 7.48
C VAL A 187 -7.12 -14.16 6.07
N THR A 188 -6.31 -14.98 5.37
CA THR A 188 -6.64 -15.50 4.04
C THR A 188 -7.91 -16.34 4.05
N GLU A 189 -8.10 -17.20 5.06
CA GLU A 189 -9.32 -17.99 5.22
C GLU A 189 -10.55 -17.10 5.41
N PHE A 190 -10.43 -16.03 6.21
CA PHE A 190 -11.50 -15.05 6.38
C PHE A 190 -11.84 -14.34 5.08
N ILE A 191 -10.82 -13.84 4.37
CA ILE A 191 -11.00 -13.13 3.09
C ILE A 191 -11.68 -14.03 2.06
N GLN A 192 -11.19 -15.23 1.85
CA GLN A 192 -11.79 -16.18 0.88
C GLN A 192 -13.25 -16.49 1.17
N LYS A 193 -13.62 -16.55 2.45
CA LYS A 193 -14.98 -16.84 2.89
C LYS A 193 -15.94 -15.65 2.70
N ASN A 194 -15.50 -14.44 3.04
CA ASN A 194 -16.37 -13.26 3.12
C ASN A 194 -16.27 -12.37 1.87
N TYR A 195 -15.16 -12.42 1.16
CA TYR A 195 -14.89 -11.67 -0.08
C TYR A 195 -14.44 -12.63 -1.19
N PRO A 196 -15.35 -13.46 -1.74
CA PRO A 196 -15.01 -14.45 -2.78
C PRO A 196 -14.36 -13.78 -3.99
N ASN A 197 -13.26 -14.35 -4.48
CA ASN A 197 -12.43 -13.81 -5.57
C ASN A 197 -11.71 -12.50 -5.26
N ALA A 198 -11.65 -12.05 -4.02
CA ALA A 198 -10.78 -10.95 -3.64
C ALA A 198 -9.31 -11.30 -3.91
N ARG A 199 -8.57 -10.32 -4.39
CA ARG A 199 -7.12 -10.38 -4.52
C ARG A 199 -6.51 -9.72 -3.28
N ILE A 200 -5.65 -10.43 -2.56
CA ILE A 200 -4.92 -9.88 -1.42
C ILE A 200 -3.74 -9.12 -1.98
N ILE A 201 -3.63 -7.85 -1.60
CA ILE A 201 -2.59 -6.93 -2.04
C ILE A 201 -1.48 -6.88 -1.01
N GLU A 202 -1.85 -6.75 0.27
CA GLU A 202 -0.90 -6.61 1.36
C GLU A 202 -1.45 -7.16 2.66
N ILE A 203 -0.58 -7.62 3.55
CA ILE A 203 -0.92 -8.07 4.90
C ILE A 203 0.10 -7.44 5.84
N GLU A 204 -0.30 -6.45 6.58
CA GLU A 204 0.53 -5.75 7.56
C GLU A 204 0.15 -6.13 8.99
N GLN A 205 1.15 -6.19 9.88
CA GLN A 205 0.90 -6.41 11.30
C GLN A 205 1.65 -5.37 12.13
N GLU A 206 0.94 -4.32 12.51
CA GLU A 206 1.48 -3.25 13.32
C GLU A 206 0.64 -2.94 14.56
N LYS A 207 1.31 -2.50 15.64
CA LYS A 207 0.67 -1.92 16.84
C LYS A 207 -0.48 -2.74 17.44
N GLY A 208 -0.42 -4.07 17.28
CA GLY A 208 -1.47 -4.96 17.80
C GLY A 208 -2.70 -5.09 16.90
N MET A 209 -2.58 -4.70 15.64
CA MET A 209 -3.59 -4.85 14.61
C MET A 209 -3.01 -5.58 13.41
N ILE A 210 -3.87 -6.21 12.64
CA ILE A 210 -3.53 -6.81 11.35
C ILE A 210 -4.43 -6.15 10.32
N GLU A 211 -3.80 -5.54 9.34
CA GLU A 211 -4.44 -4.88 8.21
C GLU A 211 -4.24 -5.72 6.96
N VAL A 212 -5.29 -5.88 6.17
CA VAL A 212 -5.24 -6.61 4.91
C VAL A 212 -5.87 -5.76 3.82
N ASP A 213 -5.04 -5.28 2.91
CA ASP A 213 -5.52 -4.62 1.70
C ASP A 213 -5.96 -5.65 0.67
N ILE A 214 -7.17 -5.51 0.19
CA ILE A 214 -7.72 -6.38 -0.85
C ILE A 214 -8.31 -5.57 -2.00
N VAL A 215 -8.29 -6.14 -3.21
CA VAL A 215 -9.15 -5.69 -4.31
C VAL A 215 -10.30 -6.68 -4.48
N HIS A 216 -11.52 -6.20 -4.28
CA HIS A 216 -12.74 -6.97 -4.41
C HIS A 216 -13.79 -6.17 -5.19
N GLU A 217 -14.37 -6.77 -6.25
CA GLU A 217 -15.39 -6.13 -7.10
C GLU A 217 -14.91 -4.79 -7.71
N ASN A 218 -13.67 -4.72 -8.16
CA ASN A 218 -13.00 -3.53 -8.71
C ASN A 218 -12.89 -2.35 -7.72
N GLN A 219 -12.84 -2.64 -6.43
CA GLN A 219 -12.70 -1.65 -5.38
C GLN A 219 -11.62 -2.09 -4.39
N SER A 220 -10.76 -1.16 -3.99
CA SER A 220 -9.85 -1.36 -2.88
C SER A 220 -10.61 -1.36 -1.57
N LYS A 221 -10.27 -2.29 -0.68
CA LYS A 221 -10.86 -2.40 0.66
C LYS A 221 -9.76 -2.72 1.66
N GLU A 222 -9.83 -2.08 2.81
CA GLU A 222 -9.02 -2.39 3.98
C GLU A 222 -9.81 -3.29 4.93
N VAL A 223 -9.24 -4.42 5.31
CA VAL A 223 -9.86 -5.37 6.24
C VAL A 223 -9.02 -5.46 7.50
N LEU A 224 -9.58 -5.03 8.63
CA LEU A 224 -8.87 -4.90 9.89
C LEU A 224 -9.22 -6.03 10.85
N PHE A 225 -8.18 -6.60 11.49
CA PHE A 225 -8.29 -7.64 12.52
C PHE A 225 -7.52 -7.26 13.78
N ASN A 226 -7.91 -7.82 14.90
CA ASN A 226 -7.07 -7.81 16.10
C ASN A 226 -6.04 -8.95 16.05
N THR A 227 -5.12 -9.00 17.02
CA THR A 227 -4.08 -10.05 17.13
C THR A 227 -4.62 -11.45 17.43
N SER A 228 -5.90 -11.58 17.76
CA SER A 228 -6.59 -12.86 17.89
C SER A 228 -7.26 -13.31 16.60
N TYR A 229 -7.02 -12.60 15.50
CA TYR A 229 -7.62 -12.81 14.17
C TYR A 229 -9.15 -12.59 14.14
N GLU A 230 -9.68 -11.84 15.08
CA GLU A 230 -11.08 -11.44 15.06
C GLU A 230 -11.25 -10.22 14.17
N TRP A 231 -12.15 -10.30 13.21
CA TRP A 231 -12.47 -9.20 12.31
C TRP A 231 -13.07 -8.01 13.08
N ILE A 232 -12.53 -6.84 12.83
CA ILE A 232 -12.94 -5.58 13.44
C ILE A 232 -13.80 -4.77 12.48
N SER A 233 -13.29 -4.56 11.25
CA SER A 233 -13.97 -3.76 10.24
C SER A 233 -13.48 -4.12 8.84
N THR A 234 -14.28 -3.70 7.86
CA THR A 234 -13.86 -3.56 6.47
C THR A 234 -14.31 -2.20 5.99
N SER A 235 -13.39 -1.42 5.41
CA SER A 235 -13.70 -0.08 4.90
C SER A 235 -13.30 0.09 3.45
N TRP A 236 -13.95 1.04 2.78
CA TRP A 236 -13.63 1.47 1.42
C TRP A 236 -14.21 2.84 1.09
N ASP A 237 -13.57 3.56 0.21
CA ASP A 237 -13.99 4.89 -0.26
C ASP A 237 -15.34 4.84 -0.97
N VAL A 238 -16.18 5.84 -0.72
CA VAL A 238 -17.50 6.03 -1.35
C VAL A 238 -17.58 7.41 -1.98
N TYR A 239 -17.69 7.47 -3.29
CA TYR A 239 -17.78 8.74 -4.02
C TYR A 239 -19.21 9.32 -4.07
N VAL A 240 -20.22 8.52 -3.75
CA VAL A 240 -21.62 8.92 -3.78
C VAL A 240 -22.32 8.41 -2.52
N LEU A 241 -22.68 9.31 -1.64
CA LEU A 241 -23.43 8.97 -0.44
C LEU A 241 -24.91 8.66 -0.75
N PRO A 242 -25.53 7.69 -0.05
CA PRO A 242 -26.95 7.45 -0.14
C PRO A 242 -27.78 8.67 0.23
N ILE A 243 -28.98 8.78 -0.37
CA ILE A 243 -29.84 9.93 -0.18
C ILE A 243 -30.19 10.20 1.30
N LYS A 244 -30.41 9.14 2.09
CA LYS A 244 -30.70 9.27 3.52
C LYS A 244 -29.56 9.91 4.31
N VAL A 245 -28.32 9.57 3.97
CA VAL A 245 -27.13 10.13 4.61
C VAL A 245 -26.97 11.59 4.22
N THR A 246 -27.13 11.92 2.94
CA THR A 246 -27.08 13.30 2.45
C THR A 246 -28.19 14.17 3.05
N GLU A 247 -29.41 13.64 3.16
CA GLU A 247 -30.53 14.32 3.81
C GLU A 247 -30.28 14.57 5.31
N ALA A 248 -29.68 13.60 6.00
CA ALA A 248 -29.29 13.74 7.40
C ALA A 248 -28.25 14.85 7.61
N ILE A 249 -27.24 14.94 6.79
CA ILE A 249 -26.26 16.04 6.84
C ILE A 249 -26.95 17.38 6.62
N ASN A 250 -27.79 17.50 5.58
CA ASN A 250 -28.49 18.72 5.23
C ASN A 250 -29.48 19.18 6.30
N ALA A 251 -30.03 18.24 7.07
CA ALA A 251 -30.97 18.54 8.17
C ALA A 251 -30.30 18.80 9.52
N SER A 252 -28.98 18.66 9.60
CA SER A 252 -28.17 18.78 10.81
C SER A 252 -27.55 20.18 10.97
N GLN A 253 -26.77 20.33 12.02
CA GLN A 253 -25.90 21.50 12.21
C GLN A 253 -24.81 21.65 11.14
N TYR A 254 -24.63 20.64 10.31
CA TYR A 254 -23.64 20.59 9.22
C TYR A 254 -24.23 20.93 7.86
N SER A 255 -25.45 21.50 7.79
CA SER A 255 -26.15 21.86 6.54
C SER A 255 -25.43 22.97 5.78
N GLY A 256 -24.31 23.16 5.66
CA GLY A 256 -23.52 24.15 4.90
C GLY A 256 -22.10 23.68 4.69
N TYR A 257 -21.84 22.46 5.16
CA TYR A 257 -20.58 21.80 4.94
C TYR A 257 -20.62 21.03 3.61
N VAL A 258 -19.47 20.86 3.00
CA VAL A 258 -19.27 20.02 1.82
C VAL A 258 -18.65 18.71 2.30
N VAL A 259 -19.06 17.61 1.69
CA VAL A 259 -18.39 16.31 1.90
C VAL A 259 -17.04 16.40 1.21
N ASP A 260 -15.99 16.24 1.98
CA ASP A 260 -14.62 16.20 1.46
C ASP A 260 -14.20 14.77 1.20
N ASP A 261 -14.40 13.87 2.17
CA ASP A 261 -14.13 12.45 2.02
C ASP A 261 -15.23 11.61 2.69
N ALA A 262 -15.43 10.38 2.22
CA ALA A 262 -16.38 9.44 2.77
C ALA A 262 -15.96 7.99 2.56
N GLU A 263 -16.02 7.22 3.65
CA GLU A 263 -15.81 5.78 3.65
C GLU A 263 -17.06 5.06 4.11
N TYR A 264 -17.34 3.91 3.53
CA TYR A 264 -18.29 2.96 4.10
C TYR A 264 -17.53 1.96 4.96
N VAL A 265 -18.03 1.73 6.17
CA VAL A 265 -17.40 0.87 7.17
C VAL A 265 -18.36 -0.21 7.61
N GLU A 266 -18.00 -1.46 7.36
CA GLU A 266 -18.68 -2.64 7.89
C GLU A 266 -18.04 -3.05 9.21
N THR A 267 -18.87 -3.40 10.21
CA THR A 267 -18.40 -3.91 11.51
C THR A 267 -19.32 -5.03 12.03
N PRO A 268 -18.87 -5.83 13.01
CA PRO A 268 -19.71 -6.86 13.64
C PRO A 268 -20.98 -6.30 14.31
N THR A 269 -21.02 -5.01 14.63
CA THR A 269 -22.11 -4.37 15.38
C THR A 269 -23.02 -3.49 14.53
N GLY A 270 -22.72 -3.32 13.26
CA GLY A 270 -23.48 -2.51 12.30
C GLY A 270 -22.59 -1.68 11.42
N ASN A 271 -23.14 -1.24 10.30
CA ASN A 271 -22.42 -0.52 9.27
C ASN A 271 -22.71 0.98 9.34
N TYR A 272 -21.75 1.79 8.90
CA TYR A 272 -21.88 3.24 8.88
C TYR A 272 -21.02 3.86 7.80
N TYR A 273 -21.32 5.10 7.47
CA TYR A 273 -20.48 6.00 6.69
C TYR A 273 -19.65 6.83 7.65
N TRP A 274 -18.35 6.82 7.48
CA TRP A 274 -17.43 7.73 8.10
C TRP A 274 -17.20 8.87 7.10
N ILE A 275 -17.50 10.11 7.49
CA ILE A 275 -17.58 11.22 6.56
C ILE A 275 -16.80 12.40 7.11
N GLU A 276 -15.94 12.94 6.28
CA GLU A 276 -15.24 14.19 6.51
C GLU A 276 -16.02 15.34 5.86
N LEU A 277 -16.35 16.33 6.67
CA LEU A 277 -17.13 17.48 6.26
C LEU A 277 -16.32 18.75 6.43
N GLU A 278 -16.24 19.57 5.38
CA GLU A 278 -15.48 20.81 5.35
C GLU A 278 -16.36 22.03 5.17
N GLN A 279 -16.04 23.13 5.90
CA GLN A 279 -16.60 24.45 5.68
C GLN A 279 -15.52 25.53 5.89
N GLY A 280 -14.93 26.00 4.83
CA GLY A 280 -13.79 26.93 4.86
C GLY A 280 -12.55 26.25 5.46
N GLU A 281 -12.08 26.72 6.60
CA GLU A 281 -10.94 26.12 7.33
C GLU A 281 -11.40 25.13 8.44
N LYS A 282 -12.69 24.85 8.52
CA LYS A 282 -13.23 23.94 9.52
C LYS A 282 -13.49 22.58 8.92
N GLU A 283 -12.92 21.57 9.54
CA GLU A 283 -13.08 20.17 9.22
C GLU A 283 -13.75 19.44 10.39
N VAL A 284 -14.69 18.58 10.10
CA VAL A 284 -15.42 17.78 11.09
C VAL A 284 -15.62 16.37 10.56
N LYS A 285 -15.37 15.38 11.41
CA LYS A 285 -15.56 13.96 11.10
C LYS A 285 -16.83 13.47 11.79
N VAL A 286 -17.70 12.83 11.04
CA VAL A 286 -18.97 12.32 11.53
C VAL A 286 -19.18 10.87 11.12
N LYS A 287 -19.98 10.15 11.93
CA LYS A 287 -20.43 8.80 11.59
C LYS A 287 -21.95 8.83 11.42
N ILE A 288 -22.42 8.27 10.31
CA ILE A 288 -23.85 8.20 9.99
C ILE A 288 -24.17 6.79 9.52
N ASN A 289 -25.14 6.14 10.14
CA ASN A 289 -25.55 4.80 9.72
C ASN A 289 -26.36 4.84 8.40
N GLU A 290 -26.65 3.67 7.83
CA GLU A 290 -27.39 3.53 6.57
C GLU A 290 -28.83 4.10 6.62
N ASN A 291 -29.37 4.33 7.82
CA ASN A 291 -30.68 4.95 8.01
C ASN A 291 -30.64 6.47 8.05
N GLY A 292 -29.45 7.09 8.05
CA GLY A 292 -29.27 8.53 8.19
C GLY A 292 -29.21 9.02 9.64
N GLU A 293 -28.89 8.16 10.59
CA GLU A 293 -28.77 8.52 12.00
C GLU A 293 -27.29 8.76 12.34
N PHE A 294 -26.99 9.89 12.97
CA PHE A 294 -25.67 10.16 13.54
C PHE A 294 -25.41 9.25 14.74
N ILE A 295 -24.20 8.62 14.80
CA ILE A 295 -23.81 7.65 15.83
C ILE A 295 -22.48 8.01 16.48
#